data_444afefa93704466c4a7fd4aa563c89a
#
_entry.id   444afefa93704466c4a7fd4aa563c89a
#
_cell.length_a   1.000
_cell.length_b   1.000
_cell.length_c   1.000
_cell.angle_alpha   90.00
_cell.angle_beta   90.00
_cell.angle_gamma   90.00
#
_symmetry.space_group_name_H-M   'P 1'
#
loop_
_entity.id
_entity.type
_entity.pdbx_description
1 polymer ?
#
loop_
_entity_poly.entity_id
_entity_poly.type
_entity_poly.pdbx_seq_one_letter_code
_entity_poly.pdbx_strand_id
1 'polypeptide(L)'
;MTQDDKEVEVHLAICDYIRAKYPYTIFTSESSGLRVFWKQAKMLKRMRSSAGLPDIMIFEPRKSYYGLFLEVKRENFAVYKRDGGIVSNQHIQEQEQMLYRLKQRGYMAEFVRGFDDAKAIIDYYLGNN
;
A
#
# COMPACT_ATOMS: atom_id res chain seq x y z
N MET A 1 10.88 -13.97 13.63
CA MET A 1 10.02 -13.28 12.65
C MET A 1 10.88 -12.32 11.81
N THR A 2 10.85 -12.49 10.50
CA THR A 2 11.57 -11.61 9.59
C THR A 2 10.84 -10.28 9.42
N GLN A 3 11.49 -9.30 8.78
CA GLN A 3 10.84 -8.02 8.46
C GLN A 3 9.69 -8.20 7.47
N ASP A 4 9.85 -9.11 6.51
CA ASP A 4 8.78 -9.43 5.54
C ASP A 4 7.57 -10.01 6.26
N ASP A 5 7.78 -10.88 7.25
CA ASP A 5 6.69 -11.44 8.05
C ASP A 5 5.95 -10.35 8.83
N LYS A 6 6.67 -9.37 9.36
CA LYS A 6 6.07 -8.23 10.07
C LYS A 6 5.22 -7.37 9.13
N GLU A 7 5.70 -7.13 7.92
CA GLU A 7 4.91 -6.39 6.92
C GLU A 7 3.66 -7.16 6.52
N VAL A 8 3.75 -8.49 6.35
CA VAL A 8 2.59 -9.33 6.03
C VAL A 8 1.56 -9.29 7.17
N GLU A 9 1.99 -9.35 8.43
CA GLU A 9 1.08 -9.23 9.57
C GLU A 9 0.32 -7.89 9.55
N VAL A 10 1.02 -6.78 9.32
CA VAL A 10 0.41 -5.46 9.20
C VAL A 10 -0.58 -5.43 8.04
N HIS A 11 -0.18 -5.95 6.89
CA HIS A 11 -1.02 -6.00 5.70
C HIS A 11 -2.34 -6.75 5.96
N LEU A 12 -2.25 -7.94 6.56
CA LEU A 12 -3.42 -8.75 6.88
C LEU A 12 -4.34 -8.04 7.89
N ALA A 13 -3.76 -7.42 8.91
CA ALA A 13 -4.53 -6.67 9.90
C ALA A 13 -5.29 -5.52 9.26
N ILE A 14 -4.69 -4.82 8.31
CA ILE A 14 -5.34 -3.74 7.57
C ILE A 14 -6.52 -4.28 6.76
N CYS A 15 -6.33 -5.38 6.04
CA CYS A 15 -7.42 -5.99 5.25
C CYS A 15 -8.57 -6.45 6.14
N ASP A 16 -8.27 -7.05 7.29
CA ASP A 16 -9.28 -7.45 8.26
C ASP A 16 -10.05 -6.25 8.80
N TYR A 17 -9.35 -5.15 9.08
CA TYR A 17 -9.95 -3.91 9.56
C TYR A 17 -10.92 -3.33 8.53
N ILE A 18 -10.52 -3.27 7.26
CA ILE A 18 -11.39 -2.76 6.20
C ILE A 18 -12.66 -3.60 6.11
N ARG A 19 -12.53 -4.92 6.10
CA ARG A 19 -13.69 -5.82 6.03
C ARG A 19 -14.63 -5.65 7.21
N ALA A 20 -14.08 -5.46 8.41
CA ALA A 20 -14.89 -5.35 9.62
C ALA A 20 -15.62 -4.00 9.72
N LYS A 21 -14.92 -2.92 9.42
CA LYS A 21 -15.47 -1.57 9.62
C LYS A 21 -16.17 -1.02 8.38
N TYR A 22 -15.69 -1.36 7.20
CA TYR A 22 -16.21 -0.85 5.93
C TYR A 22 -16.56 -2.02 5.00
N PRO A 23 -17.57 -2.84 5.36
CA PRO A 23 -17.80 -4.15 4.71
C PRO A 23 -18.20 -4.08 3.23
N TYR A 24 -18.63 -2.92 2.75
CA TYR A 24 -19.01 -2.76 1.34
C TYR A 24 -17.87 -2.19 0.48
N THR A 25 -16.69 -2.02 1.04
CA THR A 25 -15.53 -1.47 0.32
C THR A 25 -15.02 -2.47 -0.71
N ILE A 26 -14.86 -2.01 -1.94
CA ILE A 26 -14.20 -2.79 -2.98
C ILE A 26 -12.70 -2.53 -2.87
N PHE A 27 -11.95 -3.56 -2.52
CA PHE A 27 -10.50 -3.45 -2.43
C PHE A 27 -9.82 -4.76 -2.78
N THR A 28 -8.56 -4.69 -3.09
CA THR A 28 -7.72 -5.86 -3.29
C THR A 28 -6.30 -5.60 -2.82
N SER A 29 -5.53 -6.67 -2.69
CA SER A 29 -4.11 -6.61 -2.38
C SER A 29 -3.30 -7.00 -3.60
N GLU A 30 -2.17 -6.33 -3.79
CA GLU A 30 -1.20 -6.71 -4.81
C GLU A 30 -0.37 -7.87 -4.25
N SER A 31 -0.25 -8.94 -5.03
CA SER A 31 0.32 -10.21 -4.56
C SER A 31 1.83 -10.34 -4.73
N SER A 32 2.50 -9.32 -5.26
CA SER A 32 3.94 -9.41 -5.57
C SER A 32 4.83 -9.59 -4.33
N GLY A 33 4.33 -9.17 -3.15
CA GLY A 33 5.05 -9.35 -1.90
C GLY A 33 4.93 -10.73 -1.28
N LEU A 34 4.10 -11.59 -1.84
CA LEU A 34 3.91 -12.96 -1.34
C LEU A 34 4.96 -13.88 -1.95
N ARG A 35 5.36 -14.90 -1.17
CA ARG A 35 6.23 -15.95 -1.68
C ARG A 35 5.44 -16.85 -2.61
N VAL A 36 5.85 -16.92 -3.86
CA VAL A 36 5.24 -17.79 -4.87
C VAL A 36 6.35 -18.54 -5.60
N PHE A 37 6.00 -19.67 -6.21
CA PHE A 37 6.95 -20.39 -7.05
C PHE A 37 7.40 -19.50 -8.21
N TRP A 38 8.61 -19.71 -8.69
CA TRP A 38 9.19 -18.88 -9.73
C TRP A 38 8.35 -18.81 -11.01
N LYS A 39 7.62 -19.88 -11.35
CA LYS A 39 6.72 -19.89 -12.51
C LYS A 39 5.57 -18.91 -12.32
N GLN A 40 4.94 -18.92 -11.14
CA GLN A 40 3.87 -17.98 -10.82
C GLN A 40 4.40 -16.54 -10.74
N ALA A 41 5.60 -16.35 -10.20
CA ALA A 41 6.23 -15.03 -10.14
C ALA A 41 6.42 -14.45 -11.53
N LYS A 42 6.87 -15.27 -12.50
CA LYS A 42 7.00 -14.85 -13.89
C LYS A 42 5.67 -14.44 -14.51
N MET A 43 4.63 -15.24 -14.28
CA MET A 43 3.29 -14.93 -14.80
C MET A 43 2.75 -13.64 -14.20
N LEU A 44 2.88 -13.47 -12.88
CA LEU A 44 2.43 -12.26 -12.19
C LEU A 44 3.14 -11.02 -12.74
N LYS A 45 4.44 -11.12 -12.99
CA LYS A 45 5.22 -10.03 -13.56
C LYS A 45 4.72 -9.63 -14.95
N ARG A 46 4.26 -10.60 -15.76
CA ARG A 46 3.70 -10.32 -17.09
C ARG A 46 2.30 -9.71 -17.02
N MET A 47 1.58 -9.91 -15.91
CA MET A 47 0.20 -9.46 -15.74
C MET A 47 0.08 -8.04 -15.19
N ARG A 48 1.20 -7.41 -14.84
CA ARG A 48 1.18 -6.05 -14.30
C ARG A 48 2.01 -5.13 -15.19
N SER A 49 1.69 -3.85 -15.15
CA SER A 49 2.37 -2.85 -15.99
C SER A 49 3.83 -2.63 -15.58
N SER A 50 4.11 -2.76 -14.29
CA SER A 50 5.45 -2.57 -13.74
C SER A 50 5.51 -3.11 -12.32
N ALA A 51 6.70 -3.23 -11.77
CA ALA A 51 6.90 -3.48 -10.35
C ALA A 51 6.50 -2.24 -9.54
N GLY A 52 6.32 -2.41 -8.24
CA GLY A 52 6.11 -1.29 -7.32
C GLY A 52 4.66 -0.82 -7.18
N LEU A 53 3.70 -1.58 -7.69
CA LEU A 53 2.28 -1.27 -7.44
C LEU A 53 2.02 -1.36 -5.93
N PRO A 54 1.15 -0.48 -5.39
CA PRO A 54 0.85 -0.47 -3.96
C PRO A 54 0.26 -1.78 -3.47
N ASP A 55 0.54 -2.09 -2.21
CA ASP A 55 0.12 -3.35 -1.59
C ASP A 55 -1.39 -3.47 -1.45
N ILE A 56 -2.09 -2.39 -1.13
CA ILE A 56 -3.54 -2.38 -0.94
C ILE A 56 -4.13 -1.30 -1.85
N MET A 57 -5.15 -1.70 -2.60
CA MET A 57 -5.83 -0.81 -3.54
C MET A 57 -7.32 -0.78 -3.23
N ILE A 58 -7.82 0.38 -2.83
CA ILE A 58 -9.22 0.62 -2.48
C ILE A 58 -9.86 1.39 -3.64
N PHE A 59 -10.89 0.79 -4.24
CA PHE A 59 -11.55 1.32 -5.43
C PHE A 59 -12.86 2.03 -5.07
N GLU A 60 -12.78 2.94 -4.10
CA GLU A 60 -13.92 3.75 -3.68
C GLU A 60 -13.60 5.22 -3.94
N PRO A 61 -14.37 5.94 -4.76
CA PRO A 61 -14.13 7.37 -4.94
C PRO A 61 -14.60 8.15 -3.71
N ARG A 62 -13.72 8.97 -3.17
CA ARG A 62 -13.98 9.83 -2.02
C ARG A 62 -13.14 11.10 -2.14
N LYS A 63 -13.62 12.21 -1.58
CA LYS A 63 -12.84 13.44 -1.41
C LYS A 63 -12.17 13.93 -2.68
N SER A 64 -12.81 13.75 -3.83
CA SER A 64 -12.29 14.10 -5.15
C SER A 64 -11.16 13.20 -5.65
N TYR A 65 -10.91 12.09 -4.97
CA TYR A 65 -9.98 11.05 -5.44
C TYR A 65 -10.75 9.88 -6.05
N TYR A 66 -10.11 9.18 -6.97
CA TYR A 66 -10.69 8.00 -7.60
C TYR A 66 -10.56 6.74 -6.74
N GLY A 67 -9.60 6.71 -5.83
CA GLY A 67 -9.34 5.59 -4.94
C GLY A 67 -8.21 5.91 -3.98
N LEU A 68 -8.00 5.02 -3.02
CA LEU A 68 -6.90 5.10 -2.03
C LEU A 68 -6.00 3.88 -2.18
N PHE A 69 -4.72 4.12 -2.43
CA PHE A 69 -3.72 3.07 -2.59
C PHE A 69 -2.64 3.22 -1.52
N LEU A 70 -2.31 2.11 -0.87
CA LEU A 70 -1.39 2.11 0.27
C LEU A 70 -0.22 1.17 0.03
N GLU A 71 0.98 1.69 0.21
CA GLU A 71 2.21 0.90 0.27
C GLU A 71 2.52 0.63 1.74
N VAL A 72 2.44 -0.64 2.14
CA VAL A 72 2.50 -1.04 3.54
C VAL A 72 3.94 -1.30 3.97
N LYS A 73 4.36 -0.65 5.06
CA LYS A 73 5.64 -0.88 5.72
C LYS A 73 5.39 -1.27 7.18
N ARG A 74 6.33 -2.01 7.77
CA ARG A 74 6.27 -2.29 9.20
C ARG A 74 6.34 -0.98 9.99
N GLU A 75 5.83 -1.02 11.19
CA GLU A 75 5.99 0.09 12.13
C GLU A 75 7.48 0.43 12.30
N ASN A 76 7.80 1.69 12.43
CA ASN A 76 9.17 2.21 12.56
C ASN A 76 10.07 2.02 11.34
N PHE A 77 9.52 1.62 10.19
CA PHE A 77 10.31 1.56 8.96
C PHE A 77 10.68 2.98 8.51
N ALA A 78 11.97 3.18 8.21
CA ALA A 78 12.46 4.51 7.80
C ALA A 78 12.22 4.69 6.29
N VAL A 79 11.20 5.47 5.94
CA VAL A 79 10.93 5.87 4.55
C VAL A 79 11.61 7.20 4.23
N TYR A 80 11.58 8.14 5.21
CA TYR A 80 12.09 9.48 5.02
C TYR A 80 13.32 9.74 5.92
N LYS A 81 14.23 10.54 5.41
CA LYS A 81 15.36 11.06 6.18
C LYS A 81 14.87 12.13 7.16
N ARG A 82 15.74 12.53 8.11
CA ARG A 82 15.43 13.62 9.05
C ARG A 82 15.11 14.93 8.37
N ASP A 83 15.69 15.20 7.19
CA ASP A 83 15.45 16.41 6.41
C ASP A 83 14.17 16.37 5.58
N GLY A 84 13.39 15.28 5.67
CA GLY A 84 12.17 15.09 4.91
C GLY A 84 12.35 14.45 3.53
N GLY A 85 13.59 14.26 3.09
CA GLY A 85 13.87 13.57 1.82
C GLY A 85 13.68 12.08 1.93
N ILE A 86 13.43 11.41 0.77
CA ILE A 86 13.31 9.96 0.70
C ILE A 86 14.66 9.30 1.01
N VAL A 87 14.65 8.15 1.69
CA VAL A 87 15.88 7.43 1.99
C VAL A 87 16.56 6.93 0.71
N SER A 88 17.90 6.78 0.77
CA SER A 88 18.72 6.33 -0.36
C SER A 88 18.61 4.80 -0.52
N ASN A 89 17.43 4.32 -0.83
CA ASN A 89 17.14 2.92 -1.10
C ASN A 89 16.38 2.85 -2.41
N GLN A 90 16.97 2.18 -3.41
CA GLN A 90 16.41 2.16 -4.75
C GLN A 90 14.98 1.62 -4.78
N HIS A 91 14.70 0.56 -4.02
CA HIS A 91 13.37 -0.04 -3.96
C HIS A 91 12.33 0.93 -3.40
N ILE A 92 12.67 1.63 -2.32
CA ILE A 92 11.78 2.65 -1.73
C ILE A 92 11.58 3.82 -2.70
N GLN A 93 12.63 4.24 -3.39
CA GLN A 93 12.53 5.32 -4.38
C GLN A 93 11.62 4.92 -5.55
N GLU A 94 11.69 3.68 -6.01
CA GLU A 94 10.81 3.16 -7.07
C GLU A 94 9.35 3.13 -6.60
N GLN A 95 9.11 2.70 -5.36
CA GLN A 95 7.78 2.71 -4.76
C GLN A 95 7.24 4.14 -4.65
N GLU A 96 8.08 5.07 -4.22
CA GLU A 96 7.69 6.48 -4.09
C GLU A 96 7.33 7.07 -5.46
N GLN A 97 8.10 6.76 -6.49
CA GLN A 97 7.78 7.20 -7.86
C GLN A 97 6.46 6.63 -8.34
N MET A 98 6.15 5.38 -8.03
CA MET A 98 4.86 4.78 -8.39
C MET A 98 3.71 5.49 -7.69
N LEU A 99 3.84 5.77 -6.39
CA LEU A 99 2.83 6.53 -5.65
C LEU A 99 2.62 7.92 -6.26
N TYR A 100 3.70 8.59 -6.67
CA TYR A 100 3.61 9.88 -7.33
C TYR A 100 2.84 9.79 -8.67
N ARG A 101 3.12 8.78 -9.48
CA ARG A 101 2.41 8.57 -10.75
C ARG A 101 0.92 8.35 -10.53
N LEU A 102 0.56 7.63 -9.47
CA LEU A 102 -0.84 7.41 -9.12
C LEU A 102 -1.51 8.69 -8.64
N LYS A 103 -0.81 9.50 -7.84
CA LYS A 103 -1.32 10.82 -7.43
C LYS A 103 -1.60 11.71 -8.64
N GLN A 104 -0.74 11.69 -9.65
CA GLN A 104 -0.94 12.46 -10.88
C GLN A 104 -2.19 12.02 -11.64
N ARG A 105 -2.67 10.80 -11.40
CA ARG A 105 -3.86 10.25 -12.04
C ARG A 105 -5.13 10.40 -11.23
N GLY A 106 -5.05 11.12 -10.11
CA GLY A 106 -6.21 11.43 -9.29
C GLY A 106 -6.46 10.47 -8.14
N TYR A 107 -5.52 9.59 -7.81
CA TYR A 107 -5.63 8.70 -6.66
C TYR A 107 -4.94 9.30 -5.44
N MET A 108 -5.45 8.98 -4.25
CA MET A 108 -4.70 9.17 -3.03
C MET A 108 -3.77 7.97 -2.87
N ALA A 109 -2.48 8.19 -2.71
CA ALA A 109 -1.50 7.10 -2.71
C ALA A 109 -0.39 7.43 -1.72
N GLU A 110 -0.23 6.58 -0.69
CA GLU A 110 0.62 6.88 0.45
C GLU A 110 1.38 5.64 0.94
N PHE A 111 2.56 5.88 1.51
CA PHE A 111 3.18 4.89 2.40
C PHE A 111 2.43 4.90 3.73
N VAL A 112 2.24 3.72 4.32
CA VAL A 112 1.76 3.60 5.70
C VAL A 112 2.73 2.72 6.49
N ARG A 113 3.05 3.14 7.71
CA ARG A 113 3.98 2.44 8.59
C ARG A 113 3.22 1.89 9.80
N GLY A 114 2.91 0.60 9.74
CA GLY A 114 2.15 -0.07 10.77
C GLY A 114 0.65 0.13 10.66
N PHE A 115 -0.06 -0.60 11.50
CA PHE A 115 -1.52 -0.64 11.46
C PHE A 115 -2.17 0.70 11.84
N ASP A 116 -1.68 1.36 12.88
CA ASP A 116 -2.30 2.61 13.35
C ASP A 116 -2.23 3.72 12.32
N ASP A 117 -1.12 3.81 11.60
CA ASP A 117 -0.93 4.77 10.51
C ASP A 117 -1.94 4.49 9.38
N ALA A 118 -2.04 3.23 8.99
CA ALA A 118 -3.00 2.80 7.96
C ALA A 118 -4.44 3.05 8.38
N LYS A 119 -4.79 2.71 9.63
CA LYS A 119 -6.13 2.92 10.18
C LYS A 119 -6.52 4.40 10.10
N ALA A 120 -5.62 5.29 10.47
CA ALA A 120 -5.88 6.72 10.46
C ALA A 120 -6.22 7.22 9.04
N ILE A 121 -5.45 6.81 8.04
CA ILE A 121 -5.69 7.26 6.67
C ILE A 121 -6.95 6.62 6.06
N ILE A 122 -7.22 5.36 6.37
CA ILE A 122 -8.42 4.67 5.91
C ILE A 122 -9.67 5.32 6.51
N ASP A 123 -9.66 5.60 7.81
CA ASP A 123 -10.79 6.28 8.48
C ASP A 123 -11.00 7.68 7.93
N TYR A 124 -9.92 8.41 7.66
CA TYR A 124 -10.02 9.71 7.01
C TYR A 124 -10.67 9.58 5.62
N TYR A 125 -10.26 8.59 4.85
CA TYR A 125 -10.70 8.43 3.46
C TYR A 125 -12.12 7.88 3.34
N LEU A 126 -12.42 6.82 4.08
CA LEU A 126 -13.71 6.10 3.99
C LEU A 126 -14.74 6.56 5.00
N GLY A 127 -14.32 7.23 6.06
CA GLY A 127 -15.23 7.69 7.10
C GLY A 127 -16.12 8.84 6.64
N ASN A 128 -17.25 8.99 7.31
CA ASN A 128 -18.24 10.05 7.02
C ASN A 128 -17.92 11.31 7.82
N ASN A 129 -16.94 12.03 7.38
CA ASN A 129 -16.59 13.30 8.04
C ASN A 129 -16.80 14.49 7.12
#